data_5e0463ead89b80efd73d0b47a7b372f4
#
_entry.id   5e0463ead89b80efd73d0b47a7b372f4
#
_cell.length_a   1.000
_cell.length_b   1.000
_cell.length_c   1.000
_cell.angle_alpha   90.00
_cell.angle_beta   90.00
_cell.angle_gamma   90.00
#
_symmetry.space_group_name_H-M   'P 1'
#
loop_
_entity.id
_entity.type
_entity.pdbx_description
1 polymer ?
#
loop_
_entity_poly.entity_id
_entity_poly.type
_entity_poly.pdbx_seq_one_letter_code
_entity_poly.pdbx_strand_id
1 'polypeptide(L)'
;MAITPYLLYQDAAAAVDWLAKAFGLRPDEVLKGPDGRVSHASMTFGKSLLMFGSPGPDFKGPRAIGHWTANLYVDVDDVETHYARAVKAGATIIEEPRDTPYGARRYGAEDLEGQRWYFAQPLSVRRKQSRKAKGSSAARKNKTKTRGRGHTARR
;
A
#
# COMPACT_ATOMS: atom_id res chain seq x y z
N MET A 1 3.92 14.80 -19.05
CA MET A 1 4.48 15.46 -17.85
C MET A 1 3.98 14.70 -16.63
N ALA A 2 4.80 14.57 -15.58
CA ALA A 2 4.47 13.90 -14.32
C ALA A 2 4.98 14.73 -13.14
N ILE A 3 4.37 14.57 -11.98
CA ILE A 3 4.90 15.08 -10.71
C ILE A 3 5.44 13.85 -9.96
N THR A 4 6.70 13.91 -9.56
CA THR A 4 7.33 12.88 -8.73
C THR A 4 7.59 13.45 -7.35
N PRO A 5 6.98 12.91 -6.29
CA PRO A 5 7.27 13.34 -4.93
C PRO A 5 8.72 12.98 -4.56
N TYR A 6 9.39 13.88 -3.86
CA TYR A 6 10.71 13.65 -3.28
C TYR A 6 10.65 13.85 -1.77
N LEU A 7 10.81 12.77 -1.01
CA LEU A 7 10.76 12.79 0.45
C LEU A 7 12.17 12.86 1.04
N LEU A 8 12.25 13.35 2.26
CA LEU A 8 13.49 13.38 3.02
C LEU A 8 13.36 12.47 4.24
N TYR A 9 14.35 11.60 4.43
CA TYR A 9 14.46 10.70 5.56
C TYR A 9 15.78 10.90 6.29
N GLN A 10 15.75 10.74 7.59
CA GLN A 10 16.94 10.71 8.43
C GLN A 10 17.78 9.47 8.10
N ASP A 11 17.10 8.32 7.95
CA ASP A 11 17.67 7.05 7.50
C ASP A 11 16.94 6.54 6.23
N ALA A 12 17.41 7.00 5.08
CA ALA A 12 16.84 6.59 3.80
C ALA A 12 17.07 5.10 3.50
N ALA A 13 18.11 4.46 4.05
CA ALA A 13 18.32 3.02 3.87
C ALA A 13 17.24 2.21 4.59
N ALA A 14 16.98 2.54 5.85
CA ALA A 14 15.87 1.92 6.60
C ALA A 14 14.51 2.19 5.93
N ALA A 15 14.32 3.37 5.33
CA ALA A 15 13.09 3.71 4.62
C ALA A 15 12.85 2.81 3.39
N VAL A 16 13.88 2.47 2.60
CA VAL A 16 13.75 1.54 1.46
C VAL A 16 13.13 0.22 1.92
N ASP A 17 13.72 -0.42 2.92
CA ASP A 17 13.29 -1.73 3.39
C ASP A 17 11.90 -1.68 4.03
N TRP A 18 11.66 -0.65 4.82
CA TRP A 18 10.41 -0.50 5.53
C TRP A 18 9.24 -0.23 4.57
N LEU A 19 9.38 0.70 3.63
CA LEU A 19 8.35 1.03 2.64
C LEU A 19 8.03 -0.16 1.73
N ALA A 20 9.04 -0.96 1.38
CA ALA A 20 8.82 -2.20 0.62
C ALA A 20 7.98 -3.20 1.43
N LYS A 21 8.31 -3.41 2.69
CA LYS A 21 7.63 -4.36 3.57
C LYS A 21 6.21 -3.91 3.91
N ALA A 22 6.05 -2.66 4.34
CA ALA A 22 4.80 -2.15 4.89
C ALA A 22 3.80 -1.72 3.81
N PHE A 23 4.26 -0.99 2.82
CA PHE A 23 3.39 -0.39 1.81
C PHE A 23 3.51 -1.04 0.43
N GLY A 24 4.44 -1.97 0.23
CA GLY A 24 4.56 -2.74 -1.00
C GLY A 24 5.21 -1.97 -2.15
N LEU A 25 5.93 -0.89 -1.85
CA LEU A 25 6.77 -0.23 -2.86
C LEU A 25 7.91 -1.17 -3.27
N ARG A 26 8.39 -1.01 -4.50
CA ARG A 26 9.50 -1.80 -5.04
C ARG A 26 10.71 -0.90 -5.20
N PRO A 27 11.88 -1.24 -4.61
CA PRO A 27 13.12 -0.53 -4.88
C PRO A 27 13.45 -0.55 -6.37
N ASP A 28 13.89 0.59 -6.89
CA ASP A 28 14.31 0.78 -8.29
C ASP A 28 15.79 1.15 -8.33
N GLU A 29 16.19 2.27 -7.72
CA GLU A 29 17.58 2.70 -7.64
C GLU A 29 17.93 3.09 -6.19
N VAL A 30 19.15 2.78 -5.76
CA VAL A 30 19.67 3.19 -4.44
C VAL A 30 21.12 3.64 -4.61
N LEU A 31 21.39 4.93 -4.45
CA LEU A 31 22.72 5.52 -4.54
C LEU A 31 23.25 5.88 -3.16
N LYS A 32 24.51 5.55 -2.90
CA LYS A 32 25.21 5.91 -1.66
C LYS A 32 26.17 7.06 -1.89
N GLY A 33 26.22 7.97 -0.94
CA GLY A 33 27.22 9.03 -0.89
C GLY A 33 28.60 8.53 -0.43
N PRO A 34 29.60 9.41 -0.42
CA PRO A 34 30.96 9.07 0.03
C PRO A 34 31.03 8.59 1.49
N ASP A 35 30.07 8.99 2.31
CA ASP A 35 29.91 8.60 3.73
C ASP A 35 29.19 7.24 3.90
N GLY A 36 28.85 6.56 2.80
CA GLY A 36 28.12 5.29 2.79
C GLY A 36 26.62 5.40 3.04
N ARG A 37 26.08 6.60 3.33
CA ARG A 37 24.65 6.85 3.50
C ARG A 37 23.94 6.84 2.16
N VAL A 38 22.63 6.48 2.17
CA VAL A 38 21.81 6.59 0.97
C VAL A 38 21.51 8.07 0.70
N SER A 39 22.21 8.63 -0.30
CA SER A 39 22.03 10.01 -0.74
C SER A 39 20.80 10.17 -1.63
N HIS A 40 20.42 9.12 -2.35
CA HIS A 40 19.26 9.07 -3.22
C HIS A 40 18.71 7.66 -3.33
N ALA A 41 17.40 7.53 -3.30
CA ALA A 41 16.71 6.30 -3.63
C ALA A 41 15.46 6.60 -4.47
N SER A 42 15.11 5.68 -5.35
CA SER A 42 13.82 5.66 -6.02
C SER A 42 13.11 4.33 -5.79
N MET A 43 11.78 4.40 -5.67
CA MET A 43 10.92 3.23 -5.52
C MET A 43 9.69 3.39 -6.40
N THR A 44 9.18 2.27 -6.91
CA THR A 44 7.98 2.25 -7.73
C THR A 44 6.78 1.70 -6.96
N PHE A 45 5.59 2.23 -7.25
CA PHE A 45 4.30 1.69 -6.83
C PHE A 45 3.36 1.69 -8.03
N GLY A 46 3.08 0.53 -8.60
CA GLY A 46 2.41 0.43 -9.89
C GLY A 46 3.21 1.16 -10.99
N LYS A 47 2.64 2.24 -11.53
CA LYS A 47 3.29 3.11 -12.54
C LYS A 47 3.87 4.40 -11.95
N SER A 48 3.69 4.62 -10.66
CA SER A 48 4.16 5.82 -9.98
C SER A 48 5.58 5.64 -9.46
N LEU A 49 6.33 6.75 -9.43
CA LEU A 49 7.68 6.83 -8.90
C LEU A 49 7.66 7.69 -7.64
N LEU A 50 8.31 7.20 -6.60
CA LEU A 50 8.67 7.95 -5.39
C LEU A 50 10.18 8.08 -5.35
N MET A 51 10.68 9.26 -5.04
CA MET A 51 12.11 9.52 -4.82
C MET A 51 12.33 10.01 -3.40
N PHE A 52 13.49 9.72 -2.84
CA PHE A 52 13.88 10.22 -1.52
C PHE A 52 15.37 10.09 -1.26
N GLY A 53 15.83 10.74 -0.19
CA GLY A 53 17.23 10.66 0.24
C GLY A 53 17.43 11.19 1.65
N SER A 54 18.66 11.06 2.16
CA SER A 54 19.07 11.64 3.44
C SER A 54 19.86 12.92 3.19
N PRO A 55 19.36 14.10 3.62
CA PRO A 55 20.07 15.38 3.40
C PRO A 55 21.30 15.54 4.31
N GLY A 56 21.45 14.73 5.34
CA GLY A 56 22.59 14.79 6.24
C GLY A 56 22.24 14.41 7.68
N PRO A 57 23.24 14.35 8.58
CA PRO A 57 23.04 13.86 9.96
C PRO A 57 22.16 14.76 10.82
N ASP A 58 22.09 16.05 10.51
CA ASP A 58 21.31 17.02 11.29
C ASP A 58 19.84 17.10 10.86
N PHE A 59 19.45 16.42 9.77
CA PHE A 59 18.07 16.39 9.33
C PHE A 59 17.19 15.65 10.32
N LYS A 60 16.01 16.22 10.59
CA LYS A 60 14.98 15.62 11.44
C LYS A 60 13.70 15.46 10.65
N GLY A 61 13.21 14.22 10.59
CA GLY A 61 11.96 13.87 9.95
C GLY A 61 10.72 14.38 10.72
N PRO A 62 9.52 14.27 10.12
CA PRO A 62 8.27 14.79 10.70
C PRO A 62 8.00 14.31 12.12
N ARG A 63 8.28 13.05 12.44
CA ARG A 63 8.10 12.50 13.79
C ARG A 63 8.97 13.20 14.81
N ALA A 64 10.22 13.52 14.47
CA ALA A 64 11.17 14.15 15.38
C ALA A 64 10.83 15.61 15.66
N ILE A 65 10.24 16.31 14.69
CA ILE A 65 9.84 17.73 14.85
C ILE A 65 8.37 17.91 15.25
N GLY A 66 7.56 16.83 15.24
CA GLY A 66 6.15 16.88 15.59
C GLY A 66 5.25 17.56 14.56
N HIS A 67 5.73 17.77 13.33
CA HIS A 67 5.02 18.47 12.25
C HIS A 67 5.15 17.74 10.92
N TRP A 68 4.12 17.85 10.09
CA TRP A 68 4.10 17.40 8.69
C TRP A 68 3.49 18.51 7.83
N THR A 69 3.98 18.66 6.60
CA THR A 69 3.55 19.71 5.67
C THR A 69 2.92 19.13 4.40
N ALA A 70 3.00 17.82 4.23
CA ALA A 70 2.43 17.12 3.07
C ALA A 70 1.89 15.76 3.49
N ASN A 71 0.95 15.25 2.69
CA ASN A 71 0.46 13.88 2.76
C ASN A 71 0.60 13.26 1.36
N LEU A 72 0.92 11.98 1.31
CA LEU A 72 0.83 11.22 0.07
C LEU A 72 -0.52 10.51 0.01
N TYR A 73 -1.19 10.63 -1.13
CA TYR A 73 -2.44 9.94 -1.40
C TYR A 73 -2.21 8.92 -2.51
N VAL A 74 -2.47 7.65 -2.22
CA VAL A 74 -2.10 6.53 -3.07
C VAL A 74 -3.32 5.67 -3.34
N ASP A 75 -3.62 5.44 -4.62
CA ASP A 75 -4.66 4.51 -5.00
C ASP A 75 -4.14 3.06 -4.92
N VAL A 76 -4.94 2.19 -4.29
CA VAL A 76 -4.65 0.76 -4.14
C VAL A 76 -5.82 -0.07 -4.67
N ASP A 77 -5.51 -1.28 -5.16
CA ASP A 77 -6.53 -2.18 -5.71
C ASP A 77 -7.41 -2.81 -4.63
N ASP A 78 -6.86 -3.06 -3.44
CA ASP A 78 -7.56 -3.65 -2.29
C ASP A 78 -7.04 -2.99 -1.00
N VAL A 79 -7.82 -2.06 -0.50
CA VAL A 79 -7.47 -1.26 0.69
C VAL A 79 -7.41 -2.09 1.96
N GLU A 80 -8.25 -3.14 2.10
CA GLU A 80 -8.26 -3.99 3.28
C GLU A 80 -7.01 -4.88 3.35
N THR A 81 -6.62 -5.48 2.22
CA THR A 81 -5.39 -6.27 2.14
C THR A 81 -4.16 -5.40 2.35
N HIS A 82 -4.16 -4.18 1.80
CA HIS A 82 -3.05 -3.24 1.98
C HIS A 82 -2.94 -2.78 3.44
N TYR A 83 -4.06 -2.45 4.09
CA TYR A 83 -4.13 -2.11 5.50
C TYR A 83 -3.58 -3.23 6.39
N ALA A 84 -4.03 -4.48 6.18
CA ALA A 84 -3.55 -5.62 6.94
C ALA A 84 -2.02 -5.81 6.83
N ARG A 85 -1.45 -5.57 5.63
CA ARG A 85 0.01 -5.56 5.41
C ARG A 85 0.70 -4.48 6.25
N ALA A 86 0.19 -3.25 6.20
CA ALA A 86 0.75 -2.11 6.92
C ALA A 86 0.75 -2.35 8.43
N VAL A 87 -0.35 -2.82 8.99
CA VAL A 87 -0.47 -3.20 10.42
C VAL A 87 0.54 -4.27 10.79
N LYS A 88 0.62 -5.35 10.00
CA LYS A 88 1.57 -6.46 10.24
C LYS A 88 3.03 -5.99 10.22
N ALA A 89 3.34 -4.98 9.42
CA ALA A 89 4.68 -4.40 9.32
C ALA A 89 4.99 -3.37 10.40
N GLY A 90 4.02 -3.02 11.27
CA GLY A 90 4.18 -2.08 12.36
C GLY A 90 4.00 -0.61 11.98
N ALA A 91 3.21 -0.32 10.94
CA ALA A 91 2.85 1.05 10.60
C ALA A 91 1.98 1.68 11.71
N THR A 92 2.21 2.95 12.01
CA THR A 92 1.36 3.71 12.93
C THR A 92 0.07 4.11 12.19
N ILE A 93 -1.05 3.49 12.55
CA ILE A 93 -2.34 3.80 11.94
C ILE A 93 -2.89 5.08 12.55
N ILE A 94 -3.18 6.08 11.71
CA ILE A 94 -3.75 7.37 12.10
C ILE A 94 -5.24 7.50 11.71
N GLU A 95 -5.70 6.67 10.81
CA GLU A 95 -7.10 6.56 10.40
C GLU A 95 -7.39 5.12 9.98
N GLU A 96 -8.35 4.48 10.66
CA GLU A 96 -8.83 3.14 10.30
C GLU A 96 -9.57 3.14 8.95
N PRO A 97 -9.65 1.98 8.23
CA PRO A 97 -10.34 1.90 6.96
C PRO A 97 -11.81 2.33 7.08
N ARG A 98 -12.19 3.40 6.39
CA ARG A 98 -13.56 3.92 6.36
C ARG A 98 -13.96 4.42 4.98
N ASP A 99 -15.27 4.43 4.74
CA ASP A 99 -15.82 5.00 3.51
C ASP A 99 -15.86 6.53 3.64
N THR A 100 -15.43 7.21 2.58
CA THR A 100 -15.38 8.67 2.50
C THR A 100 -16.59 9.23 1.78
N PRO A 101 -17.00 10.49 2.05
CA PRO A 101 -18.11 11.13 1.34
C PRO A 101 -17.88 11.26 -0.18
N TYR A 102 -16.62 11.31 -0.62
CA TYR A 102 -16.27 11.42 -2.04
C TYR A 102 -16.15 10.07 -2.76
N GLY A 103 -16.60 8.96 -2.15
CA GLY A 103 -16.76 7.69 -2.84
C GLY A 103 -15.53 6.78 -2.88
N ALA A 104 -14.64 6.89 -1.91
CA ALA A 104 -13.53 5.98 -1.72
C ALA A 104 -13.56 5.33 -0.33
N ARG A 105 -13.05 4.11 -0.19
CA ARG A 105 -12.66 3.56 1.10
C ARG A 105 -11.18 3.80 1.32
N ARG A 106 -10.83 4.37 2.46
CA ARG A 106 -9.50 4.89 2.74
C ARG A 106 -9.05 4.54 4.16
N TYR A 107 -7.74 4.37 4.35
CA TYR A 107 -7.10 4.44 5.67
C TYR A 107 -5.90 5.37 5.63
N GLY A 108 -5.42 5.81 6.79
CA GLY A 108 -4.24 6.63 6.95
C GLY A 108 -3.19 5.98 7.85
N ALA A 109 -1.92 6.13 7.50
CA ALA A 109 -0.80 5.63 8.28
C ALA A 109 0.39 6.60 8.25
N GLU A 110 1.21 6.53 9.28
CA GLU A 110 2.54 7.13 9.30
C GLU A 110 3.59 6.03 9.05
N ASP A 111 4.60 6.38 8.28
CA ASP A 111 5.77 5.53 8.10
C ASP A 111 6.74 5.60 9.29
N LEU A 112 7.93 4.99 9.14
CA LEU A 112 8.91 4.88 10.21
C LEU A 112 9.40 6.24 10.74
N GLU A 113 9.36 7.31 9.93
CA GLU A 113 9.78 8.66 10.33
C GLU A 113 8.64 9.67 10.42
N GLY A 114 7.38 9.20 10.29
CA GLY A 114 6.19 10.03 10.48
C GLY A 114 5.71 10.76 9.24
N GLN A 115 6.19 10.40 8.03
CA GLN A 115 5.54 10.86 6.82
C GLN A 115 4.14 10.27 6.75
N ARG A 116 3.16 11.06 6.34
CA ARG A 116 1.76 10.64 6.31
C ARG A 116 1.32 10.16 4.94
N TRP A 117 0.68 9.00 4.94
CA TRP A 117 0.19 8.30 3.78
C TRP A 117 -1.29 8.00 3.92
N TYR A 118 -2.05 8.23 2.87
CA TYR A 118 -3.43 7.81 2.74
C TYR A 118 -3.54 6.85 1.57
N PHE A 119 -4.05 5.66 1.84
CA PHE A 119 -4.28 4.62 0.84
C PHE A 119 -5.77 4.45 0.61
N ALA A 120 -6.19 4.48 -0.64
CA ALA A 120 -7.60 4.53 -0.99
C ALA A 120 -7.96 3.60 -2.15
N GLN A 121 -9.17 3.07 -2.10
CA GLN A 121 -9.79 2.28 -3.15
C GLN A 121 -11.16 2.88 -3.51
N PRO A 122 -11.44 3.18 -4.80
CA PRO A 122 -12.75 3.65 -5.21
C PRO A 122 -13.86 2.63 -4.87
N LEU A 123 -14.95 3.06 -4.25
CA LEU A 123 -16.07 2.18 -3.85
C LEU A 123 -16.74 1.50 -5.05
N SER A 124 -16.73 2.11 -6.22
CA SER A 124 -17.22 1.51 -7.47
C SER A 124 -16.42 0.27 -7.88
N VAL A 125 -15.11 0.30 -7.72
CA VAL A 125 -14.21 -0.85 -7.99
C VAL A 125 -14.43 -1.95 -6.97
N ARG A 126 -14.50 -1.61 -5.68
CA ARG A 126 -14.76 -2.54 -4.58
C ARG A 126 -16.08 -3.30 -4.77
N ARG A 127 -17.17 -2.62 -5.18
CA ARG A 127 -18.46 -3.25 -5.48
C ARG A 127 -18.37 -4.24 -6.65
N LYS A 128 -17.58 -3.96 -7.69
CA LYS A 128 -17.35 -4.87 -8.82
C LYS A 128 -16.60 -6.12 -8.39
N GLN A 129 -15.57 -6.00 -7.58
CA GLN A 129 -14.78 -7.12 -7.06
C GLN A 129 -15.64 -8.06 -6.17
N SER A 130 -16.42 -7.51 -5.26
CA SER A 130 -17.30 -8.29 -4.38
C SER A 130 -18.40 -9.04 -5.15
N ARG A 131 -18.96 -8.46 -6.23
CA ARG A 131 -19.91 -9.13 -7.13
C ARG A 131 -19.25 -10.27 -7.91
N LYS A 132 -18.01 -10.09 -8.40
CA LYS A 132 -17.27 -11.12 -9.12
C LYS A 132 -16.94 -12.32 -8.21
N ALA A 133 -16.54 -12.09 -6.97
CA ALA A 133 -16.26 -13.11 -5.99
C ALA A 133 -17.51 -13.93 -5.64
N LYS A 134 -18.67 -13.30 -5.43
CA LYS A 134 -19.95 -13.97 -5.17
C LYS A 134 -20.43 -14.79 -6.38
N GLY A 135 -20.27 -14.27 -7.61
CA GLY A 135 -20.65 -14.98 -8.84
C GLY A 135 -19.82 -16.24 -9.07
N SER A 136 -18.52 -16.20 -8.80
CA SER A 136 -17.61 -17.34 -8.93
C SER A 136 -17.90 -18.44 -7.89
N SER A 137 -18.29 -18.07 -6.68
CA SER A 137 -18.70 -19.00 -5.61
C SER A 137 -20.02 -19.72 -5.92
N ALA A 138 -20.99 -19.02 -6.52
CA ALA A 138 -22.26 -19.60 -6.95
C ALA A 138 -22.09 -20.58 -8.12
N ALA A 139 -21.24 -20.26 -9.08
CA ALA A 139 -20.94 -21.15 -10.22
C ALA A 139 -20.22 -22.45 -9.79
N ARG A 140 -19.36 -22.39 -8.77
CA ARG A 140 -18.73 -23.58 -8.19
C ARG A 140 -19.73 -24.51 -7.48
N LYS A 141 -20.70 -23.96 -6.75
CA LYS A 141 -21.73 -24.75 -6.05
C LYS A 141 -22.68 -25.46 -7.01
N ASN A 142 -22.99 -24.90 -8.19
CA ASN A 142 -23.81 -25.53 -9.19
C ASN A 142 -23.09 -26.68 -9.93
N LYS A 143 -21.77 -26.57 -10.13
CA LYS A 143 -20.99 -27.62 -10.83
C LYS A 143 -20.80 -28.89 -10.01
N THR A 144 -20.82 -28.79 -8.68
CA THR A 144 -20.77 -29.95 -7.76
C THR A 144 -22.12 -30.66 -7.62
N LYS A 145 -23.26 -29.98 -7.82
CA LYS A 145 -24.60 -30.55 -7.68
C LYS A 145 -25.03 -31.37 -8.89
N THR A 146 -24.44 -31.12 -10.07
CA THR A 146 -24.73 -31.84 -11.33
C THR A 146 -23.93 -33.14 -11.51
N ARG A 147 -22.86 -33.36 -10.74
CA ARG A 147 -22.03 -34.58 -10.81
C ARG A 147 -22.52 -35.72 -9.89
N GLY A 148 -23.56 -35.51 -9.07
CA GLY A 148 -24.07 -36.48 -8.10
C GLY A 148 -25.32 -37.25 -8.51
N ARG A 149 -25.81 -37.12 -9.77
CA ARG A 149 -27.00 -37.88 -10.27
C ARG A 149 -26.65 -38.68 -11.51
N GLY A 150 -26.03 -39.83 -11.30
CA GLY A 150 -25.78 -40.75 -12.40
C GLY A 150 -25.03 -42.00 -11.93
N HIS A 151 -25.66 -42.83 -11.12
CA HIS A 151 -25.43 -44.28 -11.14
C HIS A 151 -26.38 -44.97 -10.17
N THR A 152 -27.56 -45.30 -10.61
CA THR A 152 -28.32 -46.45 -10.13
C THR A 152 -29.31 -46.87 -11.22
N ALA A 153 -28.97 -47.86 -12.02
CA ALA A 153 -29.92 -48.79 -12.55
C ALA A 153 -29.22 -50.03 -13.18
N ARG A 154 -29.65 -51.20 -12.69
CA ARG A 154 -29.62 -52.54 -13.27
C ARG A 154 -28.33 -53.36 -12.99
N ARG A 155 -28.35 -54.42 -12.24
CA ARG A 155 -29.22 -55.59 -12.03
C ARG A 155 -28.88 -56.19 -10.69
#